data_5631280635437580c60ac64649faa0ff
#
_entry.id   5631280635437580c60ac64649faa0ff
#
_cell.length_a   1.000
_cell.length_b   1.000
_cell.length_c   1.000
_cell.angle_alpha   90.00
_cell.angle_beta   90.00
_cell.angle_gamma   90.00
#
_symmetry.space_group_name_H-M   'P 1'
#
loop_
_entity.id
_entity.type
_entity.pdbx_description
1 polymer ?
#
loop_
_entity_poly.entity_id
_entity_poly.type
_entity_poly.pdbx_seq_one_letter_code
_entity_poly.pdbx_strand_id
1 'polypeptide(L)'
;MVRNNTFYIISSIVLVSLLLLPSCLFPYELENRVQTFTLKNGLRLLMLERHLSPTVSSYIRYRSGAVDEADGKTGTAHLLEHMMFKGTKTIGTRNYPREEKLLLKIEQVGVALDREKKKGNSSDQALLKPLTEQLKDLQKTHRQLMISNEIDRLYTEQGAVNLNASTGQDLTTYQVSIPSNRIELWARIESDRMANPVFREFYTERDVVMEERRQRSESDPDGKLLELYLATAFIAHPYRRPVIGWPSDLLFLDMAYMRHFLKKTHAPNNTVIAIVGDIRPPEVLRIVEKYFGRIPPQKLDSFPVTEEPAQSGERRIEVLYAADPKLILGYHKPPPPAFADYVFDLIESLLTRGRTARLFKTLIEEKRLATSIQAHNGLPGARYANQFVFFATPRHPHTSMEVETALDEEIERLKNEPVSDAELEKVKNQLRADFIRGLDSNAGLAGMLSYYEALLGDYRYLTSYTATIDKITPDDIRQTARTYLTRENRTVATGLRKP
;
A
#
# COMPACT_ATOMS: atom_id res chain seq x y z
N MET A 1 -49.95 50.14 12.18
CA MET A 1 -49.32 48.86 12.61
C MET A 1 -48.50 48.27 11.45
N VAL A 2 -47.32 48.83 11.19
CA VAL A 2 -46.33 48.28 10.24
C VAL A 2 -44.95 48.53 10.83
N ARG A 3 -44.49 47.58 11.65
CA ARG A 3 -43.10 47.48 12.14
C ARG A 3 -42.93 46.07 12.72
N ASN A 4 -42.17 45.19 12.03
CA ASN A 4 -41.42 44.07 12.60
C ASN A 4 -40.99 43.01 11.58
N ASN A 5 -41.12 43.21 10.24
CA ASN A 5 -40.69 42.20 9.27
C ASN A 5 -39.28 42.38 8.71
N THR A 6 -38.61 43.50 8.95
CA THR A 6 -37.28 43.77 8.38
C THR A 6 -36.13 43.18 9.18
N PHE A 7 -36.32 42.93 10.48
CA PHE A 7 -35.26 42.38 11.35
C PHE A 7 -35.04 40.88 11.14
N TYR A 8 -36.05 40.10 10.77
CA TYR A 8 -35.93 38.67 10.56
C TYR A 8 -35.23 38.31 9.24
N ILE A 9 -35.34 39.15 8.21
CA ILE A 9 -34.69 38.90 6.92
C ILE A 9 -33.18 39.17 7.01
N ILE A 10 -32.74 40.17 7.77
CA ILE A 10 -31.32 40.48 7.94
C ILE A 10 -30.64 39.40 8.83
N SER A 11 -31.30 38.89 9.86
CA SER A 11 -30.78 37.77 10.67
C SER A 11 -30.64 36.46 9.88
N SER A 12 -31.58 36.16 8.98
CA SER A 12 -31.52 34.96 8.13
C SER A 12 -30.43 35.03 7.06
N ILE A 13 -30.14 36.21 6.50
CA ILE A 13 -29.05 36.40 5.53
C ILE A 13 -27.69 36.32 6.19
N VAL A 14 -27.53 36.83 7.41
CA VAL A 14 -26.26 36.71 8.18
C VAL A 14 -26.02 35.28 8.63
N LEU A 15 -27.06 34.51 9.01
CA LEU A 15 -26.92 33.10 9.40
C LEU A 15 -26.61 32.19 8.21
N VAL A 16 -27.14 32.47 7.01
CA VAL A 16 -26.80 31.74 5.78
C VAL A 16 -25.42 32.10 5.26
N SER A 17 -24.94 33.33 5.47
CA SER A 17 -23.57 33.75 5.10
C SER A 17 -22.49 33.15 5.99
N LEU A 18 -22.79 32.76 7.25
CA LEU A 18 -21.86 32.04 8.13
C LEU A 18 -21.75 30.53 7.81
N LEU A 19 -22.69 29.97 7.06
CA LEU A 19 -22.66 28.56 6.60
C LEU A 19 -21.98 28.36 5.26
N LEU A 20 -21.55 29.46 4.61
CA LEU A 20 -20.82 29.46 3.34
C LEU A 20 -19.35 29.88 3.48
N LEU A 21 -18.74 29.65 4.64
CA LEU A 21 -17.27 29.74 4.72
C LEU A 21 -16.68 28.59 3.90
N PRO A 22 -15.86 28.90 2.88
CA PRO A 22 -15.47 27.92 1.90
C PRO A 22 -14.57 26.84 2.51
N SER A 23 -14.80 25.61 2.11
CA SER A 23 -13.98 24.43 2.36
C SER A 23 -12.47 24.61 2.02
N CYS A 24 -12.08 25.74 1.47
CA CYS A 24 -10.69 26.11 1.15
C CYS A 24 -9.81 26.44 2.37
N LEU A 25 -10.37 26.65 3.56
CA LEU A 25 -9.58 26.93 4.76
C LEU A 25 -8.98 25.66 5.39
N PHE A 26 -9.60 24.50 5.19
CA PHE A 26 -9.18 23.25 5.84
C PHE A 26 -7.77 22.78 5.45
N PRO A 27 -7.34 22.81 4.17
CA PRO A 27 -5.96 22.45 3.79
C PRO A 27 -4.91 23.39 4.38
N TYR A 28 -5.18 24.72 4.38
CA TYR A 28 -4.28 25.73 4.94
C TYR A 28 -4.15 25.59 6.46
N GLU A 29 -5.24 25.29 7.16
CA GLU A 29 -5.21 25.00 8.61
C GLU A 29 -4.43 23.72 8.92
N LEU A 30 -4.52 22.68 8.10
CA LEU A 30 -3.81 21.42 8.30
C LEU A 30 -2.28 21.62 8.26
N GLU A 31 -1.77 22.38 7.28
CA GLU A 31 -0.34 22.65 7.17
C GLU A 31 0.22 23.36 8.39
N ASN A 32 -0.50 24.33 8.92
CA ASN A 32 -0.09 25.08 10.12
C ASN A 32 -0.19 24.27 11.42
N ARG A 33 -0.97 23.20 11.44
CA ARG A 33 -1.20 22.35 12.62
C ARG A 33 -0.30 21.13 12.70
N VAL A 34 0.20 20.64 11.56
CA VAL A 34 1.11 19.49 11.53
C VAL A 34 2.51 19.94 11.98
N GLN A 35 2.95 19.37 13.08
CA GLN A 35 4.31 19.57 13.58
C GLN A 35 5.22 18.46 13.05
N THR A 36 6.35 18.85 12.48
CA THR A 36 7.30 17.91 11.87
C THR A 36 8.66 18.02 12.54
N PHE A 37 9.27 16.88 12.81
CA PHE A 37 10.59 16.77 13.43
C PHE A 37 11.43 15.73 12.68
N THR A 38 12.74 15.97 12.66
CA THR A 38 13.69 14.95 12.23
C THR A 38 14.65 14.69 13.39
N LEU A 39 14.64 13.47 13.91
CA LEU A 39 15.52 13.06 14.98
C LEU A 39 16.99 13.04 14.50
N LYS A 40 17.96 13.07 15.44
CA LYS A 40 19.39 13.01 15.09
C LYS A 40 19.80 11.78 14.28
N ASN A 41 19.06 10.68 14.41
CA ASN A 41 19.26 9.45 13.64
C ASN A 41 18.51 9.44 12.30
N GLY A 42 17.92 10.57 11.89
CA GLY A 42 17.23 10.71 10.60
C GLY A 42 15.78 10.25 10.57
N LEU A 43 15.21 9.74 11.67
CA LEU A 43 13.81 9.38 11.73
C LEU A 43 12.93 10.62 11.56
N ARG A 44 11.99 10.54 10.62
CA ARG A 44 11.05 11.62 10.34
C ARG A 44 9.74 11.41 11.11
N LEU A 45 9.34 12.41 11.93
CA LEU A 45 8.15 12.36 12.77
C LEU A 45 7.20 13.50 12.39
N LEU A 46 5.93 13.15 12.15
CA LEU A 46 4.82 14.07 11.94
C LEU A 46 3.81 13.91 13.08
N MET A 47 3.38 15.01 13.65
CA MET A 47 2.40 14.99 14.73
C MET A 47 1.27 15.98 14.47
N LEU A 48 0.04 15.56 14.75
CA LEU A 48 -1.14 16.41 14.71
C LEU A 48 -1.97 16.24 15.98
N GLU A 49 -2.01 17.29 16.78
CA GLU A 49 -2.81 17.36 18.00
C GLU A 49 -4.30 17.47 17.65
N ARG A 50 -5.13 16.58 18.24
CA ARG A 50 -6.56 16.51 17.96
C ARG A 50 -7.31 15.88 19.14
N HIS A 51 -7.97 16.68 19.97
CA HIS A 51 -8.64 16.28 21.21
C HIS A 51 -10.13 15.89 21.04
N LEU A 52 -10.50 15.26 19.91
CA LEU A 52 -11.89 14.84 19.66
C LEU A 52 -12.27 13.53 20.36
N SER A 53 -11.29 12.71 20.66
CA SER A 53 -11.44 11.44 21.39
C SER A 53 -10.15 11.14 22.13
N PRO A 54 -10.17 10.43 23.28
CA PRO A 54 -8.97 10.11 24.07
C PRO A 54 -8.16 8.97 23.42
N THR A 55 -7.94 9.05 22.12
CA THR A 55 -7.25 8.04 21.31
C THR A 55 -6.18 8.65 20.42
N VAL A 56 -5.18 7.86 20.11
CA VAL A 56 -4.07 8.21 19.21
C VAL A 56 -3.93 7.13 18.16
N SER A 57 -3.82 7.53 16.89
CA SER A 57 -3.47 6.65 15.80
C SER A 57 -2.04 6.88 15.36
N SER A 58 -1.28 5.81 15.24
CA SER A 58 0.12 5.83 14.78
C SER A 58 0.27 5.00 13.52
N TYR A 59 1.03 5.55 12.56
CA TYR A 59 1.50 4.88 11.36
C TYR A 59 3.01 4.98 11.29
N ILE A 60 3.68 3.84 11.17
CA ILE A 60 5.11 3.73 10.91
C ILE A 60 5.26 3.23 9.48
N ARG A 61 5.93 4.00 8.63
CA ARG A 61 6.19 3.62 7.24
C ARG A 61 7.68 3.54 6.99
N TYR A 62 8.10 2.40 6.49
CA TYR A 62 9.43 2.21 5.94
C TYR A 62 9.36 2.50 4.44
N ARG A 63 10.30 3.31 3.94
CA ARG A 63 10.43 3.63 2.50
C ARG A 63 11.04 2.44 1.76
N SER A 64 10.39 1.31 1.89
CA SER A 64 10.81 0.04 1.30
C SER A 64 9.62 -0.89 1.10
N GLY A 65 9.60 -1.56 -0.05
CA GLY A 65 8.62 -2.55 -0.43
C GLY A 65 9.22 -3.57 -1.40
N ALA A 66 8.36 -4.23 -2.16
CA ALA A 66 8.80 -5.28 -3.09
C ALA A 66 9.72 -4.73 -4.22
N VAL A 67 9.63 -3.44 -4.57
CA VAL A 67 10.51 -2.81 -5.56
C VAL A 67 11.98 -2.81 -5.15
N ASP A 68 12.25 -2.84 -3.84
CA ASP A 68 13.61 -2.79 -3.28
C ASP A 68 14.27 -4.18 -3.12
N GLU A 69 13.59 -5.24 -3.52
CA GLU A 69 14.07 -6.62 -3.46
C GLU A 69 15.03 -6.92 -4.63
N ALA A 70 15.94 -7.86 -4.43
CA ALA A 70 16.78 -8.36 -5.50
C ALA A 70 16.09 -9.48 -6.31
N ASP A 71 16.50 -9.67 -7.57
CA ASP A 71 16.10 -10.84 -8.36
C ASP A 71 16.52 -12.14 -7.64
N GLY A 72 15.65 -13.15 -7.66
CA GLY A 72 15.86 -14.40 -6.92
C GLY A 72 15.60 -14.30 -5.41
N LYS A 73 15.07 -13.16 -4.93
CA LYS A 73 14.78 -12.89 -3.52
C LYS A 73 13.44 -12.18 -3.32
N THR A 74 12.53 -12.34 -4.29
CA THR A 74 11.19 -11.73 -4.22
C THR A 74 10.36 -12.30 -3.08
N GLY A 75 9.49 -11.48 -2.49
CA GLY A 75 8.69 -11.82 -1.31
C GLY A 75 9.41 -11.58 0.03
N THR A 76 10.66 -11.06 0.00
CA THR A 76 11.43 -10.75 1.22
C THR A 76 10.76 -9.65 2.04
N ALA A 77 10.26 -8.59 1.42
CA ALA A 77 9.61 -7.48 2.13
C ALA A 77 8.33 -7.95 2.84
N HIS A 78 7.53 -8.77 2.17
CA HIS A 78 6.31 -9.33 2.74
C HIS A 78 6.59 -10.35 3.86
N LEU A 79 7.53 -11.28 3.64
CA LEU A 79 7.94 -12.21 4.70
C LEU A 79 8.54 -11.47 5.90
N LEU A 80 9.30 -10.38 5.67
CA LEU A 80 9.82 -9.55 6.75
C LEU A 80 8.70 -8.90 7.57
N GLU A 81 7.63 -8.43 6.93
CA GLU A 81 6.45 -7.93 7.62
C GLU A 81 5.92 -8.96 8.61
N HIS A 82 5.71 -10.23 8.20
CA HIS A 82 5.32 -11.34 9.08
C HIS A 82 6.30 -11.54 10.23
N MET A 83 7.59 -11.53 9.93
CA MET A 83 8.64 -11.73 10.93
C MET A 83 8.68 -10.64 11.99
N MET A 84 8.28 -9.40 11.66
CA MET A 84 8.23 -8.30 12.61
C MET A 84 7.15 -8.48 13.69
N PHE A 85 6.19 -9.38 13.54
CA PHE A 85 5.21 -9.75 14.57
C PHE A 85 5.68 -10.89 15.48
N LYS A 86 6.80 -11.55 15.16
CA LYS A 86 7.33 -12.67 15.95
C LYS A 86 8.04 -12.25 17.25
N GLY A 87 8.10 -10.95 17.52
CA GLY A 87 8.64 -10.37 18.73
C GLY A 87 10.11 -9.97 18.62
N THR A 88 10.68 -9.68 19.77
CA THR A 88 12.00 -9.07 19.91
C THR A 88 12.87 -9.90 20.87
N LYS A 89 14.03 -9.36 21.27
CA LYS A 89 14.85 -9.97 22.33
C LYS A 89 14.19 -9.91 23.71
N THR A 90 13.17 -9.06 23.88
CA THR A 90 12.47 -8.88 25.17
C THR A 90 11.00 -9.29 25.12
N ILE A 91 10.39 -9.34 23.95
CA ILE A 91 8.99 -9.69 23.73
C ILE A 91 8.92 -10.99 22.91
N GLY A 92 8.03 -11.90 23.28
CA GLY A 92 7.85 -13.18 22.59
C GLY A 92 8.77 -14.30 23.10
N THR A 93 9.45 -14.09 24.22
CA THR A 93 10.41 -15.07 24.78
C THR A 93 10.31 -15.20 26.29
N ARG A 94 10.52 -16.41 26.80
CA ARG A 94 10.68 -16.68 28.24
C ARG A 94 12.13 -16.54 28.69
N ASN A 95 13.10 -16.75 27.78
CA ASN A 95 14.53 -16.69 28.07
C ASN A 95 15.33 -16.56 26.76
N TYR A 96 15.56 -15.32 26.32
CA TYR A 96 16.24 -15.04 25.06
C TYR A 96 17.67 -15.61 24.97
N PRO A 97 18.57 -15.53 26.00
CA PRO A 97 19.91 -16.11 25.91
C PRO A 97 19.92 -17.61 25.65
N ARG A 98 18.92 -18.34 26.15
CA ARG A 98 18.76 -19.79 25.86
C ARG A 98 18.16 -20.00 24.47
N GLU A 99 17.20 -19.16 24.10
CA GLU A 99 16.51 -19.19 22.82
C GLU A 99 17.47 -18.90 21.65
N GLU A 100 18.34 -17.89 21.78
CA GLU A 100 19.31 -17.49 20.75
C GLU A 100 20.22 -18.65 20.32
N LYS A 101 20.71 -19.45 21.28
CA LYS A 101 21.51 -20.65 20.98
C LYS A 101 20.73 -21.69 20.17
N LEU A 102 19.45 -21.80 20.45
CA LEU A 102 18.57 -22.73 19.73
C LEU A 102 18.23 -22.22 18.33
N LEU A 103 17.97 -20.92 18.18
CA LEU A 103 17.74 -20.28 16.88
C LEU A 103 18.94 -20.43 15.95
N LEU A 104 20.17 -20.29 16.45
CA LEU A 104 21.38 -20.55 15.67
C LEU A 104 21.44 -22.00 15.14
N LYS A 105 21.05 -22.98 15.97
CA LYS A 105 21.00 -24.39 15.54
C LYS A 105 19.92 -24.62 14.48
N ILE A 106 18.73 -24.00 14.67
CA ILE A 106 17.63 -24.06 13.71
C ILE A 106 18.10 -23.49 12.37
N GLU A 107 18.79 -22.35 12.37
CA GLU A 107 19.32 -21.73 11.15
C GLU A 107 20.33 -22.65 10.46
N GLN A 108 21.28 -23.22 11.20
CA GLN A 108 22.29 -24.15 10.64
C GLN A 108 21.66 -25.36 9.95
N VAL A 109 20.71 -26.01 10.64
CA VAL A 109 20.00 -27.18 10.09
C VAL A 109 19.11 -26.78 8.90
N GLY A 110 18.39 -25.66 9.00
CA GLY A 110 17.55 -25.18 7.93
C GLY A 110 18.33 -24.80 6.66
N VAL A 111 19.49 -24.13 6.81
CA VAL A 111 20.40 -23.84 5.68
C VAL A 111 20.93 -25.12 5.04
N ALA A 112 21.30 -26.12 5.85
CA ALA A 112 21.73 -27.42 5.32
C ALA A 112 20.62 -28.13 4.55
N LEU A 113 19.40 -28.12 5.09
CA LEU A 113 18.21 -28.67 4.44
C LEU A 113 17.90 -27.98 3.12
N ASP A 114 17.89 -26.64 3.11
CA ASP A 114 17.63 -25.85 1.90
C ASP A 114 18.71 -26.07 0.84
N ARG A 115 19.98 -26.19 1.24
CA ARG A 115 21.09 -26.53 0.33
C ARG A 115 20.87 -27.86 -0.35
N GLU A 116 20.40 -28.87 0.40
CA GLU A 116 20.13 -30.21 -0.15
C GLU A 116 18.91 -30.18 -1.07
N LYS A 117 17.82 -29.52 -0.65
CA LYS A 117 16.61 -29.34 -1.50
C LYS A 117 16.90 -28.64 -2.82
N LYS A 118 17.83 -27.65 -2.84
CA LYS A 118 18.23 -26.92 -4.06
C LYS A 118 18.83 -27.80 -5.14
N LYS A 119 19.33 -28.98 -4.81
CA LYS A 119 19.85 -29.95 -5.78
C LYS A 119 18.73 -30.62 -6.61
N GLY A 120 17.46 -30.43 -6.24
CA GLY A 120 16.30 -31.00 -6.94
C GLY A 120 16.37 -32.52 -7.04
N ASN A 121 16.32 -33.06 -8.26
CA ASN A 121 16.39 -34.50 -8.50
C ASN A 121 17.72 -35.17 -8.07
N SER A 122 18.78 -34.38 -7.86
CA SER A 122 20.09 -34.85 -7.40
C SER A 122 20.22 -34.78 -5.88
N SER A 123 19.18 -34.47 -5.14
CA SER A 123 19.20 -34.40 -3.68
C SER A 123 19.35 -35.80 -3.06
N ASP A 124 20.16 -35.86 -2.00
CA ASP A 124 20.37 -37.09 -1.24
C ASP A 124 19.24 -37.31 -0.22
N GLN A 125 18.38 -38.26 -0.48
CA GLN A 125 17.25 -38.61 0.39
C GLN A 125 17.72 -39.12 1.76
N ALA A 126 18.90 -39.71 1.86
CA ALA A 126 19.48 -40.14 3.13
C ALA A 126 19.90 -38.96 4.02
N LEU A 127 20.13 -37.77 3.44
CA LEU A 127 20.38 -36.53 4.17
C LEU A 127 19.12 -35.73 4.42
N LEU A 128 18.17 -35.68 3.48
CA LEU A 128 16.95 -34.87 3.58
C LEU A 128 16.08 -35.27 4.76
N LYS A 129 15.86 -36.59 4.94
CA LYS A 129 14.97 -37.10 6.01
C LYS A 129 15.50 -36.74 7.40
N PRO A 130 16.76 -37.06 7.78
CA PRO A 130 17.30 -36.70 9.08
C PRO A 130 17.32 -35.18 9.34
N LEU A 131 17.70 -34.36 8.35
CA LEU A 131 17.70 -32.89 8.50
C LEU A 131 16.29 -32.35 8.73
N THR A 132 15.28 -32.91 8.05
CA THR A 132 13.89 -32.52 8.24
C THR A 132 13.38 -32.87 9.64
N GLU A 133 13.67 -34.06 10.13
CA GLU A 133 13.31 -34.51 11.46
C GLU A 133 14.02 -33.66 12.53
N GLN A 134 15.32 -33.42 12.38
CA GLN A 134 16.11 -32.59 13.28
C GLN A 134 15.57 -31.14 13.35
N LEU A 135 15.20 -30.54 12.20
CA LEU A 135 14.61 -29.22 12.17
C LEU A 135 13.28 -29.18 12.95
N LYS A 136 12.40 -30.18 12.75
CA LYS A 136 11.12 -30.29 13.46
C LYS A 136 11.31 -30.41 14.98
N ASP A 137 12.28 -31.22 15.45
CA ASP A 137 12.55 -31.40 16.87
C ASP A 137 13.12 -30.13 17.51
N LEU A 138 14.01 -29.43 16.81
CA LEU A 138 14.52 -28.14 17.24
C LEU A 138 13.41 -27.09 17.33
N GLN A 139 12.52 -27.00 16.33
CA GLN A 139 11.37 -26.10 16.34
C GLN A 139 10.39 -26.46 17.48
N LYS A 140 10.14 -27.73 17.75
CA LYS A 140 9.31 -28.18 18.87
C LYS A 140 9.91 -27.73 20.22
N THR A 141 11.21 -27.88 20.40
CA THR A 141 11.91 -27.41 21.59
C THR A 141 11.88 -25.89 21.72
N HIS A 142 12.04 -25.18 20.60
CA HIS A 142 11.99 -23.73 20.54
C HIS A 142 10.64 -23.16 20.99
N ARG A 143 9.53 -23.77 20.57
CA ARG A 143 8.17 -23.34 20.98
C ARG A 143 7.96 -23.33 22.49
N GLN A 144 8.70 -24.15 23.26
CA GLN A 144 8.61 -24.13 24.72
C GLN A 144 9.20 -22.87 25.35
N LEU A 145 10.09 -22.18 24.62
CA LEU A 145 10.71 -20.91 25.04
C LEU A 145 9.93 -19.69 24.56
N MET A 146 9.03 -19.86 23.63
CA MET A 146 8.25 -18.77 23.05
C MET A 146 7.06 -18.35 23.91
N ILE A 147 6.67 -17.09 23.76
CA ILE A 147 5.36 -16.54 24.12
C ILE A 147 4.73 -16.09 22.82
N SER A 148 3.83 -16.92 22.29
CA SER A 148 3.20 -16.67 20.99
C SER A 148 2.31 -15.44 21.03
N ASN A 149 2.31 -14.65 19.95
CA ASN A 149 1.44 -13.48 19.73
C ASN A 149 1.52 -12.45 20.87
N GLU A 150 2.69 -12.34 21.55
CA GLU A 150 2.82 -11.46 22.71
C GLU A 150 2.67 -9.98 22.34
N ILE A 151 3.12 -9.54 21.15
CA ILE A 151 2.91 -8.17 20.65
C ILE A 151 1.42 -7.86 20.55
N ASP A 152 0.66 -8.73 19.89
CA ASP A 152 -0.79 -8.59 19.74
C ASP A 152 -1.49 -8.55 21.09
N ARG A 153 -1.15 -9.47 22.00
CA ARG A 153 -1.67 -9.52 23.36
C ARG A 153 -1.38 -8.24 24.15
N LEU A 154 -0.14 -7.75 24.10
CA LEU A 154 0.27 -6.52 24.80
C LEU A 154 -0.56 -5.30 24.32
N TYR A 155 -0.84 -5.21 23.03
CA TYR A 155 -1.66 -4.15 22.48
C TYR A 155 -3.13 -4.32 22.84
N THR A 156 -3.69 -5.50 22.63
CA THR A 156 -5.12 -5.78 22.84
C THR A 156 -5.52 -5.60 24.30
N GLU A 157 -4.71 -6.10 25.25
CA GLU A 157 -4.94 -5.94 26.69
C GLU A 157 -4.93 -4.46 27.15
N GLN A 158 -4.31 -3.57 26.35
CA GLN A 158 -4.25 -2.14 26.64
C GLN A 158 -5.26 -1.31 25.82
N GLY A 159 -6.22 -1.97 25.17
CA GLY A 159 -7.32 -1.32 24.45
C GLY A 159 -6.94 -0.82 23.06
N ALA A 160 -5.88 -1.37 22.47
CA ALA A 160 -5.53 -1.07 21.09
C ALA A 160 -6.54 -1.68 20.11
N VAL A 161 -6.77 -0.95 19.01
CA VAL A 161 -7.60 -1.40 17.88
C VAL A 161 -6.85 -1.11 16.57
N ASN A 162 -7.28 -1.76 15.48
CA ASN A 162 -6.68 -1.58 14.15
C ASN A 162 -5.17 -1.87 14.11
N LEU A 163 -4.68 -2.77 14.98
CA LEU A 163 -3.31 -3.28 14.86
C LEU A 163 -3.22 -4.07 13.56
N ASN A 164 -2.42 -3.59 12.63
CA ASN A 164 -2.25 -4.22 11.33
C ASN A 164 -0.93 -3.81 10.68
N ALA A 165 -0.54 -4.53 9.63
CA ALA A 165 0.55 -4.14 8.75
C ALA A 165 0.17 -4.42 7.29
N SER A 166 0.94 -3.86 6.38
CA SER A 166 0.82 -4.12 4.95
C SER A 166 2.12 -3.83 4.23
N THR A 167 2.45 -4.69 3.28
CA THR A 167 3.56 -4.49 2.35
C THR A 167 3.01 -4.26 0.96
N GLY A 168 3.42 -3.15 0.35
CA GLY A 168 3.15 -2.83 -1.05
C GLY A 168 4.42 -2.89 -1.89
N GLN A 169 4.33 -2.36 -3.11
CA GLN A 169 5.50 -2.23 -3.97
C GLN A 169 6.53 -1.25 -3.39
N ASP A 170 6.07 -0.14 -2.81
CA ASP A 170 6.92 1.00 -2.45
C ASP A 170 7.19 1.14 -0.96
N LEU A 171 6.27 0.68 -0.11
CA LEU A 171 6.25 0.94 1.32
C LEU A 171 5.85 -0.31 2.11
N THR A 172 6.44 -0.46 3.30
CA THR A 172 5.93 -1.35 4.35
C THR A 172 5.38 -0.48 5.49
N THR A 173 4.17 -0.78 5.91
CA THR A 173 3.41 0.02 6.88
C THR A 173 3.04 -0.80 8.09
N TYR A 174 3.19 -0.23 9.30
CA TYR A 174 2.65 -0.77 10.55
C TYR A 174 1.76 0.30 11.18
N GLN A 175 0.58 -0.09 11.62
CA GLN A 175 -0.41 0.83 12.14
C GLN A 175 -1.09 0.29 13.39
N VAL A 176 -1.49 1.21 14.28
CA VAL A 176 -2.27 0.90 15.46
C VAL A 176 -2.97 2.15 15.97
N SER A 177 -4.16 2.00 16.55
CA SER A 177 -4.85 3.04 17.32
C SER A 177 -4.95 2.59 18.78
N ILE A 178 -4.55 3.47 19.71
CA ILE A 178 -4.43 3.18 21.14
C ILE A 178 -5.08 4.29 21.98
N PRO A 179 -5.47 4.03 23.24
CA PRO A 179 -5.77 5.07 24.18
C PRO A 179 -4.59 6.03 24.37
N SER A 180 -4.84 7.34 24.47
CA SER A 180 -3.79 8.37 24.52
C SER A 180 -2.78 8.18 25.65
N ASN A 181 -3.22 7.66 26.80
CA ASN A 181 -2.37 7.36 27.96
C ASN A 181 -1.46 6.13 27.75
N ARG A 182 -1.48 5.47 26.58
CA ARG A 182 -0.65 4.31 26.24
C ARG A 182 0.43 4.61 25.19
N ILE A 183 0.64 5.87 24.83
CA ILE A 183 1.64 6.27 23.82
C ILE A 183 3.07 5.83 24.18
N GLU A 184 3.44 5.81 25.44
CA GLU A 184 4.77 5.37 25.86
C GLU A 184 4.94 3.84 25.72
N LEU A 185 3.88 3.06 25.95
CA LEU A 185 3.88 1.61 25.68
C LEU A 185 4.09 1.35 24.19
N TRP A 186 3.36 2.06 23.33
CA TRP A 186 3.54 2.00 21.88
C TRP A 186 5.00 2.30 21.50
N ALA A 187 5.56 3.40 21.98
CA ALA A 187 6.93 3.77 21.66
C ALA A 187 7.95 2.70 22.10
N ARG A 188 7.73 2.07 23.26
CA ARG A 188 8.56 0.99 23.75
C ARG A 188 8.49 -0.25 22.86
N ILE A 189 7.28 -0.69 22.47
CA ILE A 189 7.09 -1.86 21.63
C ILE A 189 7.68 -1.62 20.23
N GLU A 190 7.31 -0.52 19.58
CA GLU A 190 7.71 -0.28 18.19
C GLU A 190 9.20 0.03 18.05
N SER A 191 9.80 0.72 19.00
CA SER A 191 11.25 0.95 18.97
C SER A 191 12.04 -0.35 19.19
N ASP A 192 11.55 -1.26 20.03
CA ASP A 192 12.20 -2.57 20.22
C ASP A 192 12.02 -3.47 19.00
N ARG A 193 10.83 -3.43 18.34
CA ARG A 193 10.61 -4.09 17.04
C ARG A 193 11.56 -3.59 15.97
N MET A 194 11.80 -2.28 15.90
CA MET A 194 12.74 -1.69 14.94
C MET A 194 14.20 -2.09 15.24
N ALA A 195 14.59 -2.10 16.51
CA ALA A 195 15.99 -2.30 16.92
C ALA A 195 16.39 -3.77 17.05
N ASN A 196 15.51 -4.62 17.56
CA ASN A 196 15.81 -5.95 18.04
C ASN A 196 14.85 -7.05 17.58
N PRO A 197 14.34 -7.04 16.34
CA PRO A 197 13.44 -8.11 15.91
C PRO A 197 14.13 -9.46 15.90
N VAL A 198 13.41 -10.52 16.26
CA VAL A 198 13.90 -11.90 16.29
C VAL A 198 13.08 -12.76 15.34
N PHE A 199 13.73 -13.42 14.40
CA PHE A 199 13.07 -14.21 13.35
C PHE A 199 12.67 -15.60 13.85
N ARG A 200 11.75 -15.63 14.86
CA ARG A 200 11.16 -16.85 15.38
C ARG A 200 10.29 -17.52 14.33
N GLU A 201 10.33 -18.85 14.31
CA GLU A 201 9.49 -19.63 13.37
C GLU A 201 9.71 -19.32 11.88
N PHE A 202 10.89 -18.79 11.49
CA PHE A 202 11.18 -18.34 10.13
C PHE A 202 10.77 -19.37 9.06
N TYR A 203 11.17 -20.63 9.21
CA TYR A 203 10.84 -21.67 8.22
C TYR A 203 9.34 -21.99 8.20
N THR A 204 8.66 -21.93 9.33
CA THR A 204 7.19 -22.07 9.41
C THR A 204 6.49 -20.91 8.73
N GLU A 205 6.93 -19.67 8.98
CA GLU A 205 6.33 -18.49 8.33
C GLU A 205 6.58 -18.47 6.82
N ARG A 206 7.72 -18.93 6.38
CA ARG A 206 7.99 -19.12 4.95
C ARG A 206 6.97 -20.07 4.31
N ASP A 207 6.64 -21.16 4.97
CA ASP A 207 5.59 -22.09 4.52
C ASP A 207 4.19 -21.46 4.58
N VAL A 208 3.90 -20.62 5.59
CA VAL A 208 2.63 -19.85 5.69
C VAL A 208 2.51 -18.88 4.53
N VAL A 209 3.55 -18.11 4.20
CA VAL A 209 3.54 -17.19 3.05
C VAL A 209 3.41 -17.94 1.72
N MET A 210 4.01 -19.12 1.59
CA MET A 210 3.82 -20.00 0.43
C MET A 210 2.35 -20.43 0.28
N GLU A 211 1.68 -20.79 1.38
CA GLU A 211 0.26 -21.15 1.36
C GLU A 211 -0.63 -19.93 1.07
N GLU A 212 -0.31 -18.76 1.64
CA GLU A 212 -1.00 -17.50 1.31
C GLU A 212 -0.88 -17.17 -0.18
N ARG A 213 0.33 -17.34 -0.75
CA ARG A 213 0.53 -17.17 -2.18
C ARG A 213 -0.34 -18.13 -2.99
N ARG A 214 -0.40 -19.40 -2.58
CA ARG A 214 -1.24 -20.39 -3.25
C ARG A 214 -2.70 -19.95 -3.28
N GLN A 215 -3.19 -19.40 -2.16
CA GLN A 215 -4.57 -18.92 -2.06
C GLN A 215 -4.82 -17.65 -2.88
N ARG A 216 -3.89 -16.66 -2.83
CA ARG A 216 -4.09 -15.34 -3.44
C ARG A 216 -3.76 -15.27 -4.94
N SER A 217 -2.86 -16.12 -5.44
CA SER A 217 -2.36 -16.02 -6.81
C SER A 217 -2.54 -17.31 -7.63
N GLU A 218 -2.47 -18.48 -7.02
CA GLU A 218 -2.55 -19.74 -7.79
C GLU A 218 -3.97 -20.27 -7.86
N SER A 219 -4.73 -20.18 -6.75
CA SER A 219 -6.12 -20.63 -6.64
C SER A 219 -7.13 -19.52 -6.93
N ASP A 220 -6.72 -18.24 -6.90
CA ASP A 220 -7.55 -17.09 -7.24
C ASP A 220 -7.31 -16.65 -8.69
N PRO A 221 -8.32 -16.75 -9.57
CA PRO A 221 -8.21 -16.34 -10.97
C PRO A 221 -7.86 -14.87 -11.15
N ASP A 222 -8.39 -13.98 -10.30
CA ASP A 222 -8.17 -12.55 -10.39
C ASP A 222 -6.72 -12.19 -9.99
N GLY A 223 -6.23 -12.80 -8.91
CA GLY A 223 -4.83 -12.65 -8.48
C GLY A 223 -3.83 -13.18 -9.51
N LYS A 224 -4.12 -14.33 -10.11
CA LYS A 224 -3.30 -14.89 -11.18
C LYS A 224 -3.26 -14.01 -12.43
N LEU A 225 -4.42 -13.48 -12.83
CA LEU A 225 -4.50 -12.59 -14.01
C LEU A 225 -3.73 -11.31 -13.76
N LEU A 226 -3.87 -10.69 -12.57
CA LEU A 226 -3.16 -9.47 -12.18
C LEU A 226 -1.63 -9.69 -12.14
N GLU A 227 -1.16 -10.80 -11.58
CA GLU A 227 0.27 -11.12 -11.53
C GLU A 227 0.86 -11.21 -12.95
N LEU A 228 0.20 -11.91 -13.86
CA LEU A 228 0.65 -12.07 -15.24
C LEU A 228 0.50 -10.77 -16.05
N TYR A 229 -0.54 -9.98 -15.76
CA TYR A 229 -0.70 -8.65 -16.32
C TYR A 229 0.49 -7.76 -15.97
N LEU A 230 0.86 -7.64 -14.69
CA LEU A 230 1.97 -6.81 -14.25
C LEU A 230 3.31 -7.30 -14.83
N ALA A 231 3.53 -8.61 -14.88
CA ALA A 231 4.72 -9.19 -15.50
C ALA A 231 4.83 -8.93 -17.01
N THR A 232 3.69 -8.66 -17.69
CA THR A 232 3.64 -8.29 -19.10
C THR A 232 3.76 -6.78 -19.28
N ALA A 233 3.11 -6.01 -18.41
CA ALA A 233 3.10 -4.56 -18.47
C ALA A 233 4.47 -3.96 -18.20
N PHE A 234 5.26 -4.54 -17.30
CA PHE A 234 6.63 -4.12 -16.98
C PHE A 234 7.63 -5.18 -17.40
N ILE A 235 8.50 -4.87 -18.36
CA ILE A 235 9.52 -5.80 -18.84
C ILE A 235 10.86 -5.64 -18.12
N ALA A 236 11.16 -4.45 -17.63
CA ALA A 236 12.43 -4.12 -16.98
C ALA A 236 12.27 -3.67 -15.53
N HIS A 237 11.30 -2.79 -15.24
CA HIS A 237 11.11 -2.23 -13.92
C HIS A 237 10.66 -3.31 -12.91
N PRO A 238 11.13 -3.27 -11.66
CA PRO A 238 10.74 -4.23 -10.60
C PRO A 238 9.24 -4.33 -10.29
N TYR A 239 8.42 -3.37 -10.69
CA TYR A 239 6.95 -3.44 -10.57
C TYR A 239 6.32 -4.65 -11.29
N ARG A 240 7.07 -5.35 -12.12
CA ARG A 240 6.68 -6.64 -12.70
C ARG A 240 6.58 -7.79 -11.69
N ARG A 241 7.16 -7.61 -10.49
CA ARG A 241 7.27 -8.68 -9.49
C ARG A 241 6.05 -8.66 -8.56
N PRO A 242 5.50 -9.84 -8.20
CA PRO A 242 4.46 -9.89 -7.18
C PRO A 242 5.02 -9.54 -5.80
N VAL A 243 4.29 -8.76 -5.02
CA VAL A 243 4.67 -8.39 -3.64
C VAL A 243 4.86 -9.63 -2.76
N ILE A 244 4.02 -10.64 -2.95
CA ILE A 244 4.12 -11.90 -2.21
C ILE A 244 5.35 -12.73 -2.61
N GLY A 245 6.01 -12.42 -3.72
CA GLY A 245 7.18 -13.11 -4.25
C GLY A 245 6.85 -14.30 -5.16
N TRP A 246 7.84 -14.74 -5.97
CA TRP A 246 7.72 -15.94 -6.78
C TRP A 246 7.94 -17.21 -5.94
N PRO A 247 7.27 -18.34 -6.25
CA PRO A 247 7.40 -19.58 -5.47
C PRO A 247 8.83 -20.07 -5.35
N SER A 248 9.60 -20.01 -6.44
CA SER A 248 11.01 -20.41 -6.47
C SER A 248 11.89 -19.60 -5.54
N ASP A 249 11.59 -18.30 -5.39
CA ASP A 249 12.35 -17.40 -4.54
C ASP A 249 12.01 -17.61 -3.07
N LEU A 250 10.70 -17.63 -2.76
CA LEU A 250 10.18 -17.85 -1.42
C LEU A 250 10.71 -19.16 -0.80
N LEU A 251 10.72 -20.24 -1.58
CA LEU A 251 11.16 -21.56 -1.12
C LEU A 251 12.57 -21.53 -0.55
N PHE A 252 13.42 -20.61 -1.01
CA PHE A 252 14.83 -20.52 -0.64
C PHE A 252 15.27 -19.17 -0.07
N LEU A 253 14.31 -18.36 0.41
CA LEU A 253 14.66 -17.21 1.25
C LEU A 253 15.35 -17.71 2.52
N ASP A 254 16.41 -17.00 2.91
CA ASP A 254 17.22 -17.35 4.08
C ASP A 254 17.29 -16.22 5.09
N MET A 255 17.53 -16.57 6.36
CA MET A 255 17.58 -15.61 7.47
C MET A 255 18.73 -14.61 7.33
N ALA A 256 19.84 -14.98 6.69
CA ALA A 256 20.98 -14.08 6.51
C ALA A 256 20.61 -12.94 5.55
N TYR A 257 19.98 -13.28 4.42
CA TYR A 257 19.45 -12.25 3.49
C TYR A 257 18.36 -11.40 4.14
N MET A 258 17.44 -12.02 4.89
CA MET A 258 16.40 -11.31 5.61
C MET A 258 16.98 -10.29 6.61
N ARG A 259 18.01 -10.65 7.38
CA ARG A 259 18.72 -9.71 8.27
C ARG A 259 19.42 -8.59 7.50
N HIS A 260 20.00 -8.90 6.35
CA HIS A 260 20.61 -7.89 5.48
C HIS A 260 19.55 -6.90 4.97
N PHE A 261 18.43 -7.40 4.48
CA PHE A 261 17.32 -6.59 3.98
C PHE A 261 16.71 -5.72 5.11
N LEU A 262 16.43 -6.30 6.28
CA LEU A 262 15.99 -5.57 7.47
C LEU A 262 16.93 -4.39 7.78
N LYS A 263 18.22 -4.65 7.88
CA LYS A 263 19.22 -3.63 8.22
C LYS A 263 19.25 -2.50 7.18
N LYS A 264 19.09 -2.84 5.91
CA LYS A 264 19.09 -1.88 4.80
C LYS A 264 17.81 -1.03 4.77
N THR A 265 16.66 -1.61 5.10
CA THR A 265 15.34 -1.01 4.81
C THR A 265 14.62 -0.47 6.04
N HIS A 266 14.73 -1.15 7.19
CA HIS A 266 14.01 -0.83 8.43
C HIS A 266 14.87 0.02 9.39
N ALA A 267 15.60 1.00 8.84
CA ALA A 267 16.44 1.91 9.60
C ALA A 267 15.68 3.20 9.97
N PRO A 268 16.04 3.88 11.08
CA PRO A 268 15.40 5.14 11.46
C PRO A 268 15.39 6.18 10.36
N ASN A 269 16.50 6.37 9.67
CA ASN A 269 16.65 7.33 8.57
C ASN A 269 15.94 6.92 7.25
N ASN A 270 15.30 5.76 7.22
CA ASN A 270 14.39 5.30 6.15
C ASN A 270 12.93 5.23 6.62
N THR A 271 12.62 5.82 7.78
CA THR A 271 11.33 5.67 8.45
C THR A 271 10.63 6.99 8.61
N VAL A 272 9.33 6.98 8.34
CA VAL A 272 8.38 8.06 8.66
C VAL A 272 7.39 7.55 9.69
N ILE A 273 7.19 8.32 10.75
CA ILE A 273 6.16 8.08 11.76
C ILE A 273 5.18 9.23 11.73
N ALA A 274 3.89 8.95 11.65
CA ALA A 274 2.83 9.93 11.90
C ALA A 274 2.00 9.53 13.11
N ILE A 275 1.78 10.49 14.01
CA ILE A 275 1.01 10.33 15.25
C ILE A 275 -0.07 11.40 15.27
N VAL A 276 -1.33 10.99 15.27
CA VAL A 276 -2.49 11.89 15.25
C VAL A 276 -3.47 11.50 16.36
N GLY A 277 -3.91 12.48 17.12
CA GLY A 277 -4.94 12.27 18.13
C GLY A 277 -4.75 13.14 19.39
N ASP A 278 -5.23 12.62 20.50
CA ASP A 278 -5.17 13.28 21.83
C ASP A 278 -3.74 13.22 22.39
N ILE A 279 -2.91 14.11 21.89
CA ILE A 279 -1.50 14.22 22.22
C ILE A 279 -1.11 15.68 22.52
N ARG A 280 -0.01 15.81 23.26
CA ARG A 280 0.76 17.07 23.38
C ARG A 280 2.09 16.86 22.66
N PRO A 281 2.35 17.50 21.52
CA PRO A 281 3.53 17.24 20.70
C PRO A 281 4.87 17.30 21.45
N PRO A 282 5.14 18.25 22.38
CA PRO A 282 6.40 18.26 23.12
C PRO A 282 6.60 17.04 24.04
N GLU A 283 5.50 16.46 24.56
CA GLU A 283 5.56 15.25 25.40
C GLU A 283 5.84 14.01 24.55
N VAL A 284 5.12 13.90 23.43
CA VAL A 284 5.31 12.80 22.47
C VAL A 284 6.70 12.83 21.86
N LEU A 285 7.21 14.01 21.50
CA LEU A 285 8.59 14.17 20.98
C LEU A 285 9.62 13.61 21.99
N ARG A 286 9.50 13.95 23.28
CA ARG A 286 10.40 13.41 24.31
C ARG A 286 10.32 11.90 24.43
N ILE A 287 9.11 11.32 24.31
CA ILE A 287 8.92 9.88 24.32
C ILE A 287 9.59 9.24 23.08
N VAL A 288 9.34 9.77 21.90
CA VAL A 288 9.92 9.25 20.66
C VAL A 288 11.45 9.38 20.67
N GLU A 289 12.01 10.48 21.11
CA GLU A 289 13.46 10.66 21.28
C GLU A 289 14.06 9.67 22.29
N LYS A 290 13.37 9.42 23.42
CA LYS A 290 13.82 8.48 24.46
C LYS A 290 13.96 7.05 23.92
N TYR A 291 12.99 6.61 23.11
CA TYR A 291 12.92 5.22 22.65
C TYR A 291 13.57 5.02 21.28
N PHE A 292 13.20 5.81 20.28
CA PHE A 292 13.70 5.67 18.91
C PHE A 292 15.05 6.36 18.67
N GLY A 293 15.34 7.46 19.39
CA GLY A 293 16.57 8.21 19.21
C GLY A 293 17.86 7.45 19.52
N ARG A 294 17.76 6.31 20.24
CA ARG A 294 18.89 5.42 20.57
C ARG A 294 19.26 4.46 19.44
N ILE A 295 18.36 4.29 18.46
CA ILE A 295 18.59 3.37 17.34
C ILE A 295 19.52 4.06 16.35
N PRO A 296 20.67 3.46 16.00
CA PRO A 296 21.61 4.12 15.09
C PRO A 296 21.04 4.16 13.65
N PRO A 297 21.34 5.24 12.92
CA PRO A 297 21.03 5.28 11.49
C PRO A 297 21.87 4.24 10.75
N GLN A 298 21.39 3.84 9.57
CA GLN A 298 22.12 2.94 8.69
C GLN A 298 22.56 3.68 7.43
N LYS A 299 23.64 3.20 6.81
CA LYS A 299 23.99 3.64 5.47
C LYS A 299 22.94 3.11 4.51
N LEU A 300 22.17 4.01 3.93
CA LEU A 300 21.20 3.65 2.89
C LEU A 300 21.95 3.68 1.56
N ASP A 301 22.15 2.51 0.98
CA ASP A 301 22.71 2.42 -0.38
C ASP A 301 21.59 2.76 -1.37
N SER A 302 21.72 3.86 -2.10
CA SER A 302 20.87 4.18 -3.22
C SER A 302 21.32 3.37 -4.44
N PHE A 303 20.69 2.23 -4.69
CA PHE A 303 20.87 1.59 -5.99
C PHE A 303 19.86 2.20 -6.96
N PRO A 304 20.27 2.56 -8.17
CA PRO A 304 19.33 2.96 -9.21
C PRO A 304 18.40 1.78 -9.49
N VAL A 305 17.09 2.04 -9.42
CA VAL A 305 16.08 1.08 -9.87
C VAL A 305 16.03 1.15 -11.40
N THR A 306 16.05 -0.01 -12.06
CA THR A 306 15.92 -0.07 -13.51
C THR A 306 14.61 0.59 -13.95
N GLU A 307 14.69 1.58 -14.85
CA GLU A 307 13.52 2.25 -15.39
C GLU A 307 12.82 1.37 -16.44
N GLU A 308 11.50 1.47 -16.50
CA GLU A 308 10.73 0.83 -17.57
C GLU A 308 10.95 1.60 -18.87
N PRO A 309 11.39 0.93 -19.94
CA PRO A 309 11.53 1.58 -21.24
C PRO A 309 10.16 1.98 -21.81
N ALA A 310 10.13 3.05 -22.60
CA ALA A 310 8.91 3.47 -23.27
C ALA A 310 8.33 2.33 -24.11
N GLN A 311 7.04 2.10 -23.97
CA GLN A 311 6.34 1.07 -24.74
C GLN A 311 6.08 1.56 -26.16
N SER A 312 6.43 0.76 -27.16
CA SER A 312 6.30 1.10 -28.59
C SER A 312 5.28 0.24 -29.35
N GLY A 313 4.46 -0.52 -28.62
CA GLY A 313 3.41 -1.36 -29.20
C GLY A 313 2.58 -2.02 -28.12
N GLU A 314 1.33 -2.35 -28.44
CA GLU A 314 0.42 -3.05 -27.53
C GLU A 314 1.03 -4.38 -27.04
N ARG A 315 0.94 -4.64 -25.73
CA ARG A 315 1.26 -5.94 -25.13
C ARG A 315 -0.05 -6.64 -24.79
N ARG A 316 -0.16 -7.94 -25.12
CA ARG A 316 -1.38 -8.70 -24.89
C ARG A 316 -1.09 -10.10 -24.40
N ILE A 317 -1.86 -10.56 -23.40
CA ILE A 317 -1.84 -11.94 -22.92
C ILE A 317 -3.24 -12.49 -22.74
N GLU A 318 -3.35 -13.80 -22.91
CA GLU A 318 -4.56 -14.57 -22.59
C GLU A 318 -4.23 -15.63 -21.54
N VAL A 319 -5.07 -15.74 -20.52
CA VAL A 319 -4.89 -16.68 -19.40
C VAL A 319 -6.11 -17.59 -19.30
N LEU A 320 -5.88 -18.88 -19.42
CA LEU A 320 -6.94 -19.89 -19.29
C LEU A 320 -7.12 -20.32 -17.84
N TYR A 321 -8.34 -20.19 -17.29
CA TYR A 321 -8.68 -20.66 -15.94
C TYR A 321 -10.16 -21.06 -15.81
N ALA A 322 -10.50 -21.72 -14.69
CA ALA A 322 -11.86 -22.23 -14.43
C ALA A 322 -12.71 -21.18 -13.69
N ALA A 323 -12.89 -20.00 -14.30
CA ALA A 323 -13.73 -18.93 -13.76
C ALA A 323 -14.36 -18.10 -14.89
N ASP A 324 -15.22 -17.14 -14.53
CA ASP A 324 -15.82 -16.22 -15.49
C ASP A 324 -14.76 -15.33 -16.16
N PRO A 325 -14.97 -14.95 -17.43
CA PRO A 325 -14.05 -14.10 -18.15
C PRO A 325 -13.77 -12.77 -17.42
N LYS A 326 -12.53 -12.30 -17.51
CA LYS A 326 -12.07 -11.02 -16.95
C LYS A 326 -11.26 -10.26 -17.99
N LEU A 327 -11.25 -8.94 -17.85
CA LEU A 327 -10.42 -8.04 -18.64
C LEU A 327 -9.64 -7.12 -17.70
N ILE A 328 -8.32 -7.04 -17.88
CA ILE A 328 -7.47 -5.99 -17.33
C ILE A 328 -6.84 -5.25 -18.49
N LEU A 329 -6.97 -3.93 -18.50
CA LEU A 329 -6.44 -3.07 -19.55
C LEU A 329 -5.81 -1.83 -18.91
N GLY A 330 -4.54 -1.55 -19.20
CA GLY A 330 -3.87 -0.41 -18.57
C GLY A 330 -2.86 0.28 -19.45
N TYR A 331 -2.50 1.51 -19.04
CA TYR A 331 -1.65 2.43 -19.74
C TYR A 331 -0.57 2.98 -18.83
N HIS A 332 0.68 3.02 -19.28
CA HIS A 332 1.76 3.66 -18.52
C HIS A 332 1.55 5.16 -18.40
N LYS A 333 1.87 5.69 -17.23
CA LYS A 333 1.79 7.12 -16.93
C LYS A 333 2.84 7.54 -15.89
N PRO A 334 3.13 8.84 -15.76
CA PRO A 334 4.02 9.34 -14.72
C PRO A 334 3.40 9.17 -13.32
N PRO A 335 4.24 9.04 -12.26
CA PRO A 335 3.78 8.94 -10.88
C PRO A 335 3.41 10.32 -10.31
N PRO A 336 2.76 10.38 -9.12
CA PRO A 336 2.64 11.63 -8.39
C PRO A 336 4.06 12.17 -8.03
N PRO A 337 4.26 13.49 -7.93
CA PRO A 337 3.28 14.56 -8.05
C PRO A 337 3.15 15.17 -9.48
N ALA A 338 3.38 14.38 -10.53
CA ALA A 338 3.22 14.87 -11.90
C ALA A 338 1.78 15.36 -12.15
N PHE A 339 1.62 16.48 -12.89
CA PHE A 339 0.30 17.05 -13.16
C PHE A 339 -0.65 16.04 -13.82
N ALA A 340 -0.16 15.22 -14.74
CA ALA A 340 -0.96 14.18 -15.38
C ALA A 340 -1.55 13.16 -14.38
N ASP A 341 -0.87 12.89 -13.26
CA ASP A 341 -1.38 11.99 -12.23
C ASP A 341 -2.67 12.53 -11.59
N TYR A 342 -2.72 13.82 -11.27
CA TYR A 342 -3.95 14.48 -10.79
C TYR A 342 -5.07 14.44 -11.85
N VAL A 343 -4.72 14.60 -13.13
CA VAL A 343 -5.73 14.51 -14.21
C VAL A 343 -6.29 13.09 -14.30
N PHE A 344 -5.48 12.08 -14.06
CA PHE A 344 -5.94 10.68 -14.03
C PHE A 344 -6.89 10.40 -12.86
N ASP A 345 -6.79 11.07 -11.72
CA ASP A 345 -7.81 10.97 -10.66
C ASP A 345 -9.19 11.45 -11.14
N LEU A 346 -9.21 12.53 -11.94
CA LEU A 346 -10.45 13.00 -12.54
C LEU A 346 -10.97 12.03 -13.61
N ILE A 347 -10.08 11.49 -14.45
CA ILE A 347 -10.44 10.50 -15.49
C ILE A 347 -11.01 9.23 -14.83
N GLU A 348 -10.39 8.73 -13.75
CA GLU A 348 -10.89 7.59 -12.97
C GLU A 348 -12.32 7.85 -12.49
N SER A 349 -12.51 8.99 -11.81
CA SER A 349 -13.83 9.37 -11.27
C SER A 349 -14.88 9.57 -12.36
N LEU A 350 -14.52 10.22 -13.46
CA LEU A 350 -15.39 10.48 -14.61
C LEU A 350 -15.88 9.19 -15.25
N LEU A 351 -14.97 8.23 -15.43
CA LEU A 351 -15.23 7.01 -16.18
C LEU A 351 -15.90 5.94 -15.35
N THR A 352 -15.53 5.76 -14.09
CA THR A 352 -15.95 4.56 -13.34
C THR A 352 -16.57 4.82 -11.98
N ARG A 353 -16.52 6.05 -11.43
CA ARG A 353 -16.95 6.27 -10.04
C ARG A 353 -18.43 6.54 -9.90
N GLY A 354 -19.15 5.55 -9.36
CA GLY A 354 -20.57 5.61 -9.07
C GLY A 354 -21.46 5.42 -10.30
N ARG A 355 -22.77 5.36 -10.06
CA ARG A 355 -23.76 4.98 -11.09
C ARG A 355 -23.91 6.00 -12.23
N THR A 356 -23.46 7.21 -12.04
CA THR A 356 -23.52 8.28 -13.06
C THR A 356 -22.25 8.41 -13.88
N ALA A 357 -21.24 7.56 -13.63
CA ALA A 357 -20.00 7.52 -14.39
C ALA A 357 -20.25 6.98 -15.81
N ARG A 358 -19.45 7.43 -16.78
CA ARG A 358 -19.67 7.14 -18.21
C ARG A 358 -19.67 5.65 -18.50
N LEU A 359 -18.64 4.91 -18.09
CA LEU A 359 -18.54 3.47 -18.33
C LEU A 359 -19.57 2.66 -17.55
N PHE A 360 -19.99 3.12 -16.36
CA PHE A 360 -21.08 2.45 -15.66
C PHE A 360 -22.38 2.52 -16.47
N LYS A 361 -22.74 3.71 -16.97
CA LYS A 361 -23.92 3.88 -17.81
C LYS A 361 -23.83 3.05 -19.08
N THR A 362 -22.74 3.20 -19.83
CA THR A 362 -22.59 2.57 -21.15
C THR A 362 -22.49 1.03 -21.03
N LEU A 363 -21.59 0.52 -20.16
CA LEU A 363 -21.30 -0.92 -20.13
C LEU A 363 -22.28 -1.72 -19.27
N ILE A 364 -22.82 -1.12 -18.19
CA ILE A 364 -23.63 -1.85 -17.22
C ILE A 364 -25.14 -1.61 -17.42
N GLU A 365 -25.56 -0.35 -17.63
CA GLU A 365 -26.99 -0.01 -17.72
C GLU A 365 -27.52 -0.11 -19.15
N GLU A 366 -26.85 0.51 -20.13
CA GLU A 366 -27.34 0.65 -21.52
C GLU A 366 -27.02 -0.61 -22.35
N LYS A 367 -25.73 -0.87 -22.63
CA LYS A 367 -25.27 -2.01 -23.46
C LYS A 367 -25.31 -3.33 -22.71
N ARG A 368 -25.29 -3.35 -21.38
CA ARG A 368 -25.30 -4.53 -20.50
C ARG A 368 -24.19 -5.55 -20.82
N LEU A 369 -23.04 -5.06 -21.26
CA LEU A 369 -21.89 -5.88 -21.67
C LEU A 369 -21.09 -6.40 -20.49
N ALA A 370 -21.10 -5.68 -19.34
CA ALA A 370 -20.32 -6.02 -18.16
C ALA A 370 -21.18 -6.11 -16.89
N THR A 371 -20.72 -6.86 -15.91
CA THR A 371 -21.27 -6.89 -14.54
C THR A 371 -20.54 -5.94 -13.61
N SER A 372 -19.27 -5.63 -13.92
CA SER A 372 -18.46 -4.65 -13.18
C SER A 372 -17.46 -3.97 -14.11
N ILE A 373 -17.18 -2.70 -13.82
CA ILE A 373 -16.12 -1.92 -14.43
C ILE A 373 -15.55 -0.99 -13.35
N GLN A 374 -14.22 -0.98 -13.20
CA GLN A 374 -13.50 -0.12 -12.29
C GLN A 374 -12.23 0.38 -12.98
N ALA A 375 -11.77 1.56 -12.59
CA ALA A 375 -10.44 2.05 -12.96
C ALA A 375 -9.65 2.35 -11.68
N HIS A 376 -8.33 2.28 -11.77
CA HIS A 376 -7.42 2.61 -10.69
C HIS A 376 -6.25 3.43 -11.22
N ASN A 377 -6.02 4.57 -10.59
CA ASN A 377 -4.85 5.42 -10.84
C ASN A 377 -3.69 4.95 -9.95
N GLY A 378 -2.52 4.67 -10.54
CA GLY A 378 -1.30 4.39 -9.78
C GLY A 378 -1.02 2.92 -9.43
N LEU A 379 -1.34 1.97 -10.32
CA LEU A 379 -1.01 0.54 -10.12
C LEU A 379 0.36 0.20 -10.76
N PRO A 380 1.21 -0.63 -10.12
CA PRO A 380 1.04 -1.29 -8.83
C PRO A 380 1.62 -0.49 -7.65
N GLY A 381 2.19 0.65 -7.89
CA GLY A 381 2.80 1.54 -6.90
C GLY A 381 2.81 2.99 -7.39
N ALA A 382 3.35 3.89 -6.58
CA ALA A 382 3.31 5.33 -6.86
C ALA A 382 4.68 6.02 -6.75
N ARG A 383 5.77 5.30 -6.39
CA ARG A 383 7.12 5.86 -6.31
C ARG A 383 7.74 6.09 -7.69
N TYR A 384 7.39 5.26 -8.68
CA TYR A 384 7.93 5.26 -10.03
C TYR A 384 6.80 5.36 -11.05
N ALA A 385 7.16 5.50 -12.35
CA ALA A 385 6.20 5.40 -13.43
C ALA A 385 5.35 4.14 -13.27
N ASN A 386 4.05 4.32 -13.37
CA ASN A 386 3.06 3.31 -13.05
C ASN A 386 1.97 3.26 -14.12
N GLN A 387 0.83 2.67 -13.82
CA GLN A 387 -0.24 2.55 -14.79
C GLN A 387 -1.57 3.07 -14.28
N PHE A 388 -2.37 3.56 -15.21
CA PHE A 388 -3.80 3.73 -15.09
C PHE A 388 -4.47 2.48 -15.66
N VAL A 389 -5.25 1.75 -14.84
CA VAL A 389 -5.70 0.39 -15.16
C VAL A 389 -7.21 0.25 -15.02
N PHE A 390 -7.85 -0.38 -16.00
CA PHE A 390 -9.24 -0.81 -15.97
C PHE A 390 -9.35 -2.28 -15.63
N PHE A 391 -10.35 -2.63 -14.79
CA PHE A 391 -10.77 -3.99 -14.47
C PHE A 391 -12.24 -4.16 -14.86
N ALA A 392 -12.55 -5.13 -15.68
CA ALA A 392 -13.91 -5.40 -16.09
C ALA A 392 -14.24 -6.89 -16.03
N THR A 393 -15.50 -7.19 -15.69
CA THR A 393 -16.05 -8.55 -15.76
C THR A 393 -17.16 -8.55 -16.82
N PRO A 394 -16.96 -9.21 -17.96
CA PRO A 394 -18.00 -9.38 -18.98
C PRO A 394 -19.24 -10.06 -18.42
N ARG A 395 -20.39 -9.67 -18.88
CA ARG A 395 -21.70 -10.31 -18.57
C ARG A 395 -21.98 -11.41 -19.60
N HIS A 396 -22.14 -12.63 -19.17
CA HIS A 396 -22.55 -13.72 -20.07
C HIS A 396 -23.84 -13.34 -20.85
N PRO A 397 -23.90 -13.56 -22.20
CA PRO A 397 -22.93 -14.29 -23.04
C PRO A 397 -21.83 -13.40 -23.68
N HIS A 398 -21.73 -12.13 -23.30
CA HIS A 398 -20.77 -11.19 -23.87
C HIS A 398 -19.31 -11.58 -23.55
N THR A 399 -18.41 -11.18 -24.41
CA THR A 399 -16.98 -11.48 -24.38
C THR A 399 -16.16 -10.30 -23.84
N SER A 400 -14.92 -10.59 -23.42
CA SER A 400 -13.96 -9.54 -23.05
C SER A 400 -13.66 -8.59 -24.23
N MET A 401 -13.70 -9.09 -25.46
CA MET A 401 -13.50 -8.26 -26.68
C MET A 401 -14.61 -7.23 -26.88
N GLU A 402 -15.87 -7.61 -26.64
CA GLU A 402 -17.00 -6.66 -26.74
C GLU A 402 -16.89 -5.55 -25.68
N VAL A 403 -16.47 -5.92 -24.45
CA VAL A 403 -16.22 -4.96 -23.38
C VAL A 403 -15.05 -4.04 -23.71
N GLU A 404 -13.94 -4.60 -24.22
CA GLU A 404 -12.76 -3.84 -24.67
C GLU A 404 -13.14 -2.84 -25.76
N THR A 405 -13.89 -3.26 -26.78
CA THR A 405 -14.34 -2.38 -27.88
C THR A 405 -15.17 -1.22 -27.34
N ALA A 406 -16.11 -1.46 -26.45
CA ALA A 406 -16.93 -0.41 -25.87
C ALA A 406 -16.15 0.52 -24.92
N LEU A 407 -15.11 0.01 -24.25
CA LEU A 407 -14.17 0.80 -23.49
C LEU A 407 -13.35 1.74 -24.41
N ASP A 408 -12.85 1.21 -25.52
CA ASP A 408 -12.10 1.98 -26.51
C ASP A 408 -12.96 3.11 -27.12
N GLU A 409 -14.23 2.85 -27.41
CA GLU A 409 -15.18 3.88 -27.87
C GLU A 409 -15.28 5.05 -26.87
N GLU A 410 -15.38 4.76 -25.58
CA GLU A 410 -15.47 5.80 -24.54
C GLU A 410 -14.14 6.54 -24.34
N ILE A 411 -13.01 5.85 -24.46
CA ILE A 411 -11.67 6.49 -24.45
C ILE A 411 -11.52 7.42 -25.65
N GLU A 412 -11.96 7.00 -26.85
CA GLU A 412 -11.91 7.86 -28.03
C GLU A 412 -12.82 9.08 -27.90
N ARG A 413 -14.00 8.93 -27.27
CA ARG A 413 -14.83 10.07 -26.93
C ARG A 413 -14.12 11.05 -26.00
N LEU A 414 -13.44 10.54 -24.97
CA LEU A 414 -12.68 11.37 -24.01
C LEU A 414 -11.55 12.17 -24.71
N LYS A 415 -10.93 11.60 -25.76
CA LYS A 415 -9.88 12.26 -26.56
C LYS A 415 -10.44 13.32 -27.52
N ASN A 416 -11.65 13.17 -28.01
CA ASN A 416 -12.18 13.95 -29.10
C ASN A 416 -13.26 14.96 -28.66
N GLU A 417 -14.02 14.65 -27.63
CA GLU A 417 -15.09 15.47 -27.09
C GLU A 417 -14.67 16.11 -25.75
N PRO A 418 -14.83 17.42 -25.55
CA PRO A 418 -14.56 18.03 -24.26
C PRO A 418 -15.57 17.54 -23.21
N VAL A 419 -15.08 17.33 -22.01
CA VAL A 419 -15.92 17.09 -20.83
C VAL A 419 -16.72 18.37 -20.56
N SER A 420 -18.02 18.26 -20.30
CA SER A 420 -18.85 19.46 -19.98
C SER A 420 -18.46 20.03 -18.62
N ASP A 421 -18.58 21.33 -18.43
CA ASP A 421 -18.27 22.00 -17.16
C ASP A 421 -19.07 21.42 -16.00
N ALA A 422 -20.34 21.06 -16.22
CA ALA A 422 -21.16 20.42 -15.18
C ALA A 422 -20.67 19.05 -14.77
N GLU A 423 -20.16 18.25 -15.70
CA GLU A 423 -19.58 16.93 -15.44
C GLU A 423 -18.24 17.06 -14.74
N LEU A 424 -17.39 18.00 -15.17
CA LEU A 424 -16.11 18.28 -14.53
C LEU A 424 -16.28 18.75 -13.07
N GLU A 425 -17.19 19.71 -12.84
CA GLU A 425 -17.47 20.19 -11.48
C GLU A 425 -18.05 19.09 -10.57
N LYS A 426 -18.91 18.22 -11.10
CA LYS A 426 -19.40 17.06 -10.35
C LYS A 426 -18.23 16.18 -9.88
N VAL A 427 -17.32 15.86 -10.79
CA VAL A 427 -16.16 14.99 -10.49
C VAL A 427 -15.20 15.65 -9.48
N LYS A 428 -14.89 16.94 -9.66
CA LYS A 428 -14.08 17.71 -8.69
C LYS A 428 -14.71 17.70 -7.30
N ASN A 429 -16.03 17.91 -7.22
CA ASN A 429 -16.75 17.86 -5.93
C ASN A 429 -16.73 16.46 -5.30
N GLN A 430 -16.82 15.40 -6.08
CA GLN A 430 -16.67 14.02 -5.59
C GLN A 430 -15.28 13.79 -5.00
N LEU A 431 -14.22 14.16 -5.71
CA LEU A 431 -12.83 14.01 -5.23
C LEU A 431 -12.58 14.84 -3.97
N ARG A 432 -13.06 16.09 -3.90
CA ARG A 432 -12.97 16.92 -2.69
C ARG A 432 -13.68 16.26 -1.48
N ALA A 433 -14.89 15.75 -1.71
CA ALA A 433 -15.66 15.10 -0.65
C ALA A 433 -14.99 13.83 -0.14
N ASP A 434 -14.40 13.03 -1.03
CA ASP A 434 -13.66 11.81 -0.65
C ASP A 434 -12.37 12.14 0.06
N PHE A 435 -11.66 13.15 -0.41
CA PHE A 435 -10.46 13.65 0.26
C PHE A 435 -10.77 14.10 1.69
N ILE A 436 -11.82 14.92 1.89
CA ILE A 436 -12.24 15.37 3.22
C ILE A 436 -12.63 14.18 4.11
N ARG A 437 -13.38 13.20 3.58
CA ARG A 437 -13.74 11.98 4.33
C ARG A 437 -12.51 11.16 4.74
N GLY A 438 -11.50 11.11 3.89
CA GLY A 438 -10.23 10.44 4.21
C GLY A 438 -9.49 11.10 5.39
N LEU A 439 -9.70 12.39 5.62
CA LEU A 439 -9.09 13.17 6.70
C LEU A 439 -9.93 13.26 7.99
N ASP A 440 -11.12 12.65 8.04
CA ASP A 440 -12.05 12.80 9.15
C ASP A 440 -11.59 12.10 10.44
N SER A 441 -10.92 10.96 10.34
CA SER A 441 -10.44 10.17 11.48
C SER A 441 -8.96 10.40 11.81
N ASN A 442 -8.57 10.13 13.07
CA ASN A 442 -7.16 10.13 13.46
C ASN A 442 -6.33 9.14 12.62
N ALA A 443 -6.89 7.95 12.34
CA ALA A 443 -6.23 6.94 11.53
C ALA A 443 -6.08 7.38 10.06
N GLY A 444 -7.12 7.98 9.46
CA GLY A 444 -7.08 8.51 8.10
C GLY A 444 -6.01 9.60 7.96
N LEU A 445 -6.00 10.58 8.86
CA LEU A 445 -4.99 11.65 8.89
C LEU A 445 -3.57 11.09 9.05
N ALA A 446 -3.33 10.22 10.04
CA ALA A 446 -2.03 9.62 10.27
C ALA A 446 -1.57 8.78 9.06
N GLY A 447 -2.51 8.04 8.46
CA GLY A 447 -2.28 7.25 7.27
C GLY A 447 -1.85 8.10 6.07
N MET A 448 -2.60 9.17 5.76
CA MET A 448 -2.30 10.04 4.62
C MET A 448 -1.04 10.88 4.83
N LEU A 449 -0.86 11.48 6.01
CA LEU A 449 0.35 12.25 6.33
C LEU A 449 1.61 11.39 6.18
N SER A 450 1.61 10.19 6.79
CA SER A 450 2.76 9.29 6.70
C SER A 450 2.98 8.77 5.27
N TYR A 451 1.90 8.54 4.49
CA TYR A 451 1.99 8.03 3.13
C TYR A 451 2.70 9.03 2.20
N TYR A 452 2.21 10.26 2.15
CA TYR A 452 2.80 11.24 1.25
C TYR A 452 4.19 11.70 1.70
N GLU A 453 4.43 11.82 3.00
CA GLU A 453 5.78 12.08 3.51
C GLU A 453 6.75 10.94 3.17
N ALA A 454 6.34 9.68 3.28
CA ALA A 454 7.19 8.55 2.95
C ALA A 454 7.42 8.40 1.44
N LEU A 455 6.37 8.59 0.64
CA LEU A 455 6.41 8.40 -0.80
C LEU A 455 7.11 9.55 -1.54
N LEU A 456 6.71 10.79 -1.22
CA LEU A 456 7.09 11.99 -1.96
C LEU A 456 8.14 12.83 -1.21
N GLY A 457 8.40 12.54 0.08
CA GLY A 457 9.25 13.36 0.94
C GLY A 457 8.59 14.66 1.44
N ASP A 458 7.29 14.84 1.13
CA ASP A 458 6.55 16.03 1.51
C ASP A 458 5.04 15.74 1.69
N TYR A 459 4.56 15.78 2.94
CA TYR A 459 3.15 15.60 3.26
C TYR A 459 2.26 16.73 2.72
N ARG A 460 2.83 17.90 2.35
CA ARG A 460 2.09 19.06 1.84
C ARG A 460 1.44 18.80 0.48
N TYR A 461 1.77 17.68 -0.17
CA TYR A 461 0.94 17.17 -1.26
C TYR A 461 -0.54 17.15 -0.88
N LEU A 462 -0.87 16.77 0.36
CA LEU A 462 -2.24 16.77 0.87
C LEU A 462 -2.89 18.17 0.85
N THR A 463 -2.13 19.19 1.26
CA THR A 463 -2.66 20.55 1.35
C THR A 463 -2.80 21.23 -0.02
N SER A 464 -2.02 20.80 -1.01
CA SER A 464 -2.05 21.31 -2.37
C SER A 464 -2.99 20.53 -3.31
N TYR A 465 -3.41 19.32 -2.94
CA TYR A 465 -4.16 18.42 -3.80
C TYR A 465 -5.44 19.04 -4.36
N THR A 466 -6.32 19.53 -3.49
CA THR A 466 -7.60 20.12 -3.92
C THR A 466 -7.40 21.36 -4.78
N ALA A 467 -6.44 22.23 -4.43
CA ALA A 467 -6.13 23.42 -5.21
C ALA A 467 -5.55 23.09 -6.60
N THR A 468 -4.87 21.94 -6.73
CA THR A 468 -4.38 21.45 -8.01
C THR A 468 -5.53 20.88 -8.86
N ILE A 469 -6.39 20.05 -8.25
CA ILE A 469 -7.60 19.52 -8.90
C ILE A 469 -8.49 20.65 -9.45
N ASP A 470 -8.64 21.73 -8.69
CA ASP A 470 -9.49 22.88 -9.07
C ASP A 470 -9.03 23.58 -10.35
N LYS A 471 -7.73 23.57 -10.63
CA LYS A 471 -7.15 24.20 -11.84
C LYS A 471 -7.30 23.36 -13.10
N ILE A 472 -7.62 22.05 -12.98
CA ILE A 472 -7.72 21.16 -14.13
C ILE A 472 -8.93 21.55 -15.00
N THR A 473 -8.69 21.65 -16.29
CA THR A 473 -9.66 22.06 -17.31
C THR A 473 -10.13 20.85 -18.15
N PRO A 474 -11.24 20.98 -18.91
CA PRO A 474 -11.63 19.95 -19.87
C PRO A 474 -10.55 19.64 -20.92
N ASP A 475 -9.74 20.64 -21.27
CA ASP A 475 -8.65 20.49 -22.24
C ASP A 475 -7.48 19.67 -21.67
N ASP A 476 -7.16 19.84 -20.38
CA ASP A 476 -6.16 19.02 -19.69
C ASP A 476 -6.53 17.54 -19.69
N ILE A 477 -7.82 17.22 -19.45
CA ILE A 477 -8.34 15.86 -19.52
C ILE A 477 -8.16 15.29 -20.92
N ARG A 478 -8.58 16.03 -21.93
CA ARG A 478 -8.48 15.63 -23.33
C ARG A 478 -7.03 15.43 -23.76
N GLN A 479 -6.15 16.36 -23.41
CA GLN A 479 -4.72 16.27 -23.74
C GLN A 479 -4.04 15.10 -23.04
N THR A 480 -4.34 14.87 -21.77
CA THR A 480 -3.82 13.71 -21.00
C THR A 480 -4.30 12.40 -21.62
N ALA A 481 -5.59 12.31 -21.97
CA ALA A 481 -6.13 11.13 -22.65
C ALA A 481 -5.42 10.87 -23.99
N ARG A 482 -5.20 11.90 -24.81
CA ARG A 482 -4.48 11.79 -26.08
C ARG A 482 -3.04 11.36 -25.93
N THR A 483 -2.37 11.84 -24.88
CA THR A 483 -0.95 11.57 -24.64
C THR A 483 -0.71 10.14 -24.15
N TYR A 484 -1.53 9.66 -23.21
CA TYR A 484 -1.24 8.43 -22.50
C TYR A 484 -2.16 7.26 -22.85
N LEU A 485 -3.43 7.48 -23.18
CA LEU A 485 -4.37 6.41 -23.47
C LEU A 485 -4.29 5.97 -24.94
N THR A 486 -3.08 5.73 -25.43
CA THR A 486 -2.82 5.30 -26.80
C THR A 486 -2.68 3.80 -26.91
N ARG A 487 -2.94 3.25 -28.10
CA ARG A 487 -2.83 1.80 -28.31
C ARG A 487 -1.39 1.28 -28.13
N GLU A 488 -0.40 2.06 -28.50
CA GLU A 488 1.01 1.71 -28.36
C GLU A 488 1.45 1.61 -26.88
N ASN A 489 0.81 2.41 -26.01
CA ASN A 489 1.09 2.47 -24.58
C ASN A 489 0.27 1.48 -23.75
N ARG A 490 -0.52 0.62 -24.41
CA ARG A 490 -1.52 -0.25 -23.79
C ARG A 490 -1.00 -1.66 -23.49
N THR A 491 -1.36 -2.20 -22.34
CA THR A 491 -1.25 -3.62 -22.01
C THR A 491 -2.62 -4.20 -21.72
N VAL A 492 -2.93 -5.35 -22.28
CA VAL A 492 -4.22 -6.05 -22.11
C VAL A 492 -3.98 -7.48 -21.63
N ALA A 493 -4.69 -7.87 -20.58
CA ALA A 493 -4.76 -9.24 -20.10
C ALA A 493 -6.22 -9.71 -20.10
N THR A 494 -6.48 -10.83 -20.77
CA THR A 494 -7.81 -11.45 -20.83
C THR A 494 -7.79 -12.79 -20.12
N GLY A 495 -8.63 -12.92 -19.10
CA GLY A 495 -8.93 -14.20 -18.50
C GLY A 495 -10.01 -14.90 -19.29
N LEU A 496 -9.74 -16.11 -19.77
CA LEU A 496 -10.69 -16.91 -20.54
C LEU A 496 -11.06 -18.17 -19.77
N ARG A 497 -12.34 -18.52 -19.83
CA ARG A 497 -12.80 -19.78 -19.24
C ARG A 497 -12.23 -20.97 -20.02
N LYS A 498 -11.65 -21.92 -19.30
CA LYS A 498 -11.28 -23.21 -19.90
C LYS A 498 -12.54 -23.89 -20.50
N PRO A 499 -12.43 -24.44 -21.71
CA PRO A 499 -13.54 -25.15 -22.34
C PRO A 499 -13.97 -26.37 -21.53
#